data_ab623ad92452f7b2b8be9ba06dce5c30
#
_entry.id   ab623ad92452f7b2b8be9ba06dce5c30
#
_cell.length_a   1.000
_cell.length_b   1.000
_cell.length_c   1.000
_cell.angle_alpha   90.00
_cell.angle_beta   90.00
_cell.angle_gamma   90.00
#
_symmetry.space_group_name_H-M   'P 1'
#
loop_
_entity.id
_entity.type
_entity.pdbx_description
1 polymer ?
#
loop_
_entity_poly.entity_id
_entity_poly.type
_entity_poly.pdbx_seq_one_letter_code
_entity_poly.pdbx_strand_id
1 'polypeptide(L)'
;SVTAHHNGDTIERHWGTTMIDFTLAPEHEAIRSRVRDFVDNVIKPAMEPFGHRDEMPESERGNYIKALLNLRKEAVKQGLWLPHMPKEYGGMGLGHVELAMVQSEAAKTRVGPWVFNCQAPDEGNMHTLLHWGTDAQKEKYLKLLCSGRGRSCFAMTEPEVAGSDPTLIRTYGVQDGDEWVINGHKWFI
;
A
#
# COMPACT_ATOMS: atom_id res chain seq x y z
N SER A 1 32.77 -27.75 11.31
CA SER A 1 33.86 -26.91 10.83
C SER A 1 34.35 -27.46 9.50
N VAL A 2 34.44 -26.63 8.49
CA VAL A 2 35.06 -26.98 7.21
C VAL A 2 36.37 -26.20 7.16
N THR A 3 37.47 -26.94 7.08
CA THR A 3 38.83 -26.40 6.99
C THR A 3 39.22 -26.31 5.51
N ALA A 4 39.53 -25.13 5.01
CA ALA A 4 40.07 -24.93 3.68
C ALA A 4 41.48 -24.36 3.80
N HIS A 5 42.42 -24.92 3.06
CA HIS A 5 43.80 -24.44 3.01
C HIS A 5 43.99 -23.63 1.71
N HIS A 6 44.46 -22.40 1.86
CA HIS A 6 44.91 -21.56 0.75
C HIS A 6 46.17 -20.83 1.17
N ASN A 7 47.28 -21.02 0.44
CA ASN A 7 48.60 -20.37 0.66
C ASN A 7 49.18 -20.52 2.07
N GLY A 8 49.02 -21.68 2.73
CA GLY A 8 49.69 -21.98 3.99
C GLY A 8 49.03 -21.38 5.25
N ASP A 9 48.01 -20.59 5.10
CA ASP A 9 47.24 -20.06 6.24
C ASP A 9 45.97 -20.90 6.43
N THR A 10 45.76 -21.35 7.67
CA THR A 10 44.55 -22.08 8.06
C THR A 10 43.45 -21.05 8.36
N ILE A 11 42.49 -20.88 7.46
CA ILE A 11 41.32 -20.04 7.73
C ILE A 11 40.27 -20.93 8.41
N GLU A 12 40.20 -20.88 9.73
CA GLU A 12 39.05 -21.41 10.47
C GLU A 12 37.85 -20.50 10.25
N ARG A 13 36.95 -20.90 9.34
CA ARG A 13 35.62 -20.31 9.29
C ARG A 13 34.79 -20.92 10.40
N HIS A 14 34.69 -20.24 11.51
CA HIS A 14 33.62 -20.50 12.47
C HIS A 14 32.29 -20.09 11.82
N TRP A 15 31.61 -21.08 11.25
CA TRP A 15 30.18 -20.97 11.03
C TRP A 15 29.56 -21.02 12.43
N GLY A 16 29.54 -19.87 13.12
CA GLY A 16 28.65 -19.70 14.24
C GLY A 16 27.26 -20.05 13.73
N THR A 17 26.54 -20.88 14.43
CA THR A 17 25.12 -21.13 14.22
C THR A 17 24.35 -19.85 14.54
N THR A 18 24.56 -18.79 13.76
CA THR A 18 23.68 -17.64 13.78
C THR A 18 22.42 -18.08 13.07
N MET A 19 21.48 -18.63 13.86
CA MET A 19 20.12 -18.78 13.40
C MET A 19 19.64 -17.41 12.97
N ILE A 20 18.93 -17.34 11.83
CA ILE A 20 18.26 -16.10 11.44
C ILE A 20 17.29 -15.75 12.57
N ASP A 21 17.51 -14.61 13.20
CA ASP A 21 16.62 -14.11 14.24
C ASP A 21 15.48 -13.34 13.58
N PHE A 22 14.27 -13.84 13.72
CA PHE A 22 13.03 -13.21 13.25
C PHE A 22 12.33 -12.41 14.35
N THR A 23 12.99 -12.21 15.50
CA THR A 23 12.44 -11.38 16.58
C THR A 23 12.30 -9.93 16.09
N LEU A 24 11.10 -9.41 16.21
CA LEU A 24 10.84 -8.02 15.88
C LEU A 24 11.39 -7.10 16.97
N ALA A 25 11.95 -5.97 16.57
CA ALA A 25 12.29 -4.91 17.51
C ALA A 25 11.02 -4.43 18.25
N PRO A 26 11.14 -4.01 19.51
CA PRO A 26 9.98 -3.61 20.33
C PRO A 26 9.10 -2.55 19.67
N GLU A 27 9.69 -1.59 18.94
CA GLU A 27 8.97 -0.56 18.18
C GLU A 27 8.13 -1.14 17.03
N HIS A 28 8.64 -2.17 16.32
CA HIS A 28 7.90 -2.86 15.25
C HIS A 28 6.73 -3.65 15.84
N GLU A 29 6.94 -4.32 16.98
CA GLU A 29 5.86 -5.04 17.66
C GLU A 29 4.80 -4.07 18.21
N ALA A 30 5.20 -2.91 18.70
CA ALA A 30 4.28 -1.89 19.19
C ALA A 30 3.37 -1.38 18.08
N ILE A 31 3.90 -1.07 16.88
CA ILE A 31 3.06 -0.64 15.75
C ILE A 31 2.14 -1.77 15.27
N ARG A 32 2.65 -3.00 15.19
CA ARG A 32 1.87 -4.18 14.82
C ARG A 32 0.69 -4.39 15.77
N SER A 33 0.93 -4.30 17.08
CA SER A 33 -0.10 -4.45 18.10
C SER A 33 -1.18 -3.38 17.98
N ARG A 34 -0.79 -2.10 17.85
CA ARG A 34 -1.73 -0.99 17.67
C ARG A 34 -2.65 -1.19 16.44
N VAL A 35 -2.08 -1.63 15.32
CA VAL A 35 -2.88 -1.90 14.11
C VAL A 35 -3.79 -3.10 14.30
N ARG A 36 -3.31 -4.18 14.93
CA ARG A 36 -4.12 -5.34 15.28
C ARG A 36 -5.31 -4.96 16.14
N ASP A 37 -5.06 -4.21 17.21
CA ASP A 37 -6.11 -3.75 18.13
C ASP A 37 -7.17 -2.91 17.40
N PHE A 38 -6.74 -2.04 16.48
CA PHE A 38 -7.65 -1.25 15.66
C PHE A 38 -8.46 -2.13 14.71
N VAL A 39 -7.82 -3.11 14.07
CA VAL A 39 -8.49 -4.06 13.19
C VAL A 39 -9.52 -4.88 13.95
N ASP A 40 -9.13 -5.45 15.09
CA ASP A 40 -9.97 -6.38 15.85
C ASP A 40 -11.11 -5.67 16.58
N ASN A 41 -10.85 -4.51 17.18
CA ASN A 41 -11.80 -3.83 18.05
C ASN A 41 -12.57 -2.68 17.40
N VAL A 42 -12.12 -2.20 16.22
CA VAL A 42 -12.78 -1.08 15.55
C VAL A 42 -13.27 -1.46 14.15
N ILE A 43 -12.40 -2.00 13.29
CA ILE A 43 -12.80 -2.31 11.91
C ILE A 43 -13.77 -3.49 11.86
N LYS A 44 -13.39 -4.64 12.45
CA LYS A 44 -14.22 -5.86 12.38
C LYS A 44 -15.63 -5.62 12.92
N PRO A 45 -15.83 -5.07 14.14
CA PRO A 45 -17.18 -4.84 14.66
C PRO A 45 -18.00 -3.86 13.81
N ALA A 46 -17.35 -2.81 13.27
CA ALA A 46 -18.04 -1.84 12.43
C ALA A 46 -18.49 -2.39 11.08
N MET A 47 -17.80 -3.43 10.57
CA MET A 47 -18.08 -4.02 9.27
C MET A 47 -18.90 -5.31 9.35
N GLU A 48 -19.00 -5.92 10.54
CA GLU A 48 -19.77 -7.17 10.76
C GLU A 48 -21.22 -7.10 10.24
N PRO A 49 -21.98 -6.01 10.46
CA PRO A 49 -23.36 -5.92 10.02
C PRO A 49 -23.56 -6.01 8.51
N PHE A 50 -22.50 -5.75 7.72
CA PHE A 50 -22.60 -5.66 6.27
C PHE A 50 -22.32 -6.99 5.54
N GLY A 51 -21.74 -7.99 6.24
CA GLY A 51 -21.42 -9.28 5.63
C GLY A 51 -20.48 -9.17 4.42
N HIS A 52 -20.74 -9.99 3.40
CA HIS A 52 -19.97 -9.97 2.17
C HIS A 52 -20.50 -8.87 1.23
N ARG A 53 -19.59 -8.03 0.71
CA ARG A 53 -19.96 -6.87 -0.14
C ARG A 53 -20.85 -7.25 -1.34
N ASP A 54 -20.55 -8.39 -1.96
CA ASP A 54 -21.23 -8.82 -3.18
C ASP A 54 -22.64 -9.37 -2.90
N GLU A 55 -22.94 -9.70 -1.63
CA GLU A 55 -24.24 -10.18 -1.16
C GLU A 55 -25.05 -9.06 -0.49
N MET A 56 -24.45 -7.89 -0.33
CA MET A 56 -25.07 -6.77 0.36
C MET A 56 -26.18 -6.14 -0.50
N PRO A 57 -27.38 -5.93 0.06
CA PRO A 57 -28.47 -5.23 -0.63
C PRO A 57 -28.05 -3.83 -1.06
N GLU A 58 -28.59 -3.37 -2.20
CA GLU A 58 -28.26 -2.03 -2.70
C GLU A 58 -28.68 -0.91 -1.73
N SER A 59 -29.76 -1.12 -0.99
CA SER A 59 -30.23 -0.21 0.07
C SER A 59 -29.19 0.02 1.18
N GLU A 60 -28.30 -0.95 1.43
CA GLU A 60 -27.28 -0.86 2.48
C GLU A 60 -25.97 -0.23 2.00
N ARG A 61 -25.78 -0.03 0.70
CA ARG A 61 -24.52 0.55 0.16
C ARG A 61 -24.19 1.92 0.74
N GLY A 62 -25.18 2.76 0.99
CA GLY A 62 -25.00 4.07 1.60
C GLY A 62 -24.47 3.97 3.03
N ASN A 63 -25.02 3.06 3.83
CA ASN A 63 -24.60 2.80 5.20
C ASN A 63 -23.18 2.20 5.25
N TYR A 64 -22.88 1.27 4.36
CA TYR A 64 -21.56 0.69 4.20
C TYR A 64 -20.48 1.76 3.90
N ILE A 65 -20.73 2.63 2.92
CA ILE A 65 -19.81 3.72 2.58
C ILE A 65 -19.62 4.67 3.77
N LYS A 66 -20.71 5.02 4.46
CA LYS A 66 -20.65 5.87 5.65
C LYS A 66 -19.82 5.23 6.76
N ALA A 67 -19.97 3.94 7.00
CA ALA A 67 -19.16 3.19 7.96
C ALA A 67 -17.67 3.24 7.59
N LEU A 68 -17.34 2.95 6.33
CA LEU A 68 -15.96 3.04 5.83
C LEU A 68 -15.33 4.42 6.02
N LEU A 69 -16.08 5.48 5.69
CA LEU A 69 -15.58 6.86 5.86
C LEU A 69 -15.37 7.21 7.34
N ASN A 70 -16.21 6.71 8.24
CA ASN A 70 -16.02 6.89 9.67
C ASN A 70 -14.79 6.14 10.19
N LEU A 71 -14.55 4.91 9.71
CA LEU A 71 -13.33 4.15 10.04
C LEU A 71 -12.06 4.89 9.61
N ARG A 72 -12.06 5.53 8.42
CA ARG A 72 -10.94 6.37 7.98
C ARG A 72 -10.69 7.55 8.93
N LYS A 73 -11.75 8.24 9.35
CA LYS A 73 -11.64 9.33 10.33
C LYS A 73 -11.05 8.86 11.65
N GLU A 74 -11.47 7.68 12.11
CA GLU A 74 -10.94 7.10 13.34
C GLU A 74 -9.47 6.68 13.17
N ALA A 75 -9.07 6.11 12.02
CA ALA A 75 -7.68 5.80 11.72
C ALA A 75 -6.79 7.05 11.73
N VAL A 76 -7.27 8.16 11.15
CA VAL A 76 -6.58 9.47 11.21
C VAL A 76 -6.43 9.94 12.66
N LYS A 77 -7.51 9.91 13.46
CA LYS A 77 -7.51 10.32 14.85
C LYS A 77 -6.54 9.52 15.72
N GLN A 78 -6.39 8.22 15.45
CA GLN A 78 -5.48 7.34 16.16
C GLN A 78 -4.05 7.33 15.58
N GLY A 79 -3.76 8.16 14.57
CA GLY A 79 -2.43 8.26 13.96
C GLY A 79 -2.00 6.99 13.21
N LEU A 80 -2.95 6.30 12.59
CA LEU A 80 -2.74 5.09 11.79
C LEU A 80 -2.98 5.32 10.28
N TRP A 81 -3.05 6.59 9.89
CA TRP A 81 -3.32 7.01 8.52
C TRP A 81 -2.04 7.08 7.69
N LEU A 82 -2.09 6.67 6.42
CA LEU A 82 -0.99 6.78 5.44
C LEU A 82 0.35 6.23 5.98
N PRO A 83 0.44 4.98 6.38
CA PRO A 83 1.63 4.43 7.02
C PRO A 83 2.90 4.58 6.17
N HIS A 84 2.77 4.54 4.84
CA HIS A 84 3.84 4.57 3.86
C HIS A 84 4.29 5.99 3.45
N MET A 85 3.49 7.02 3.73
CA MET A 85 3.80 8.38 3.29
C MET A 85 4.58 9.18 4.34
N PRO A 86 5.42 10.14 3.91
CA PRO A 86 6.12 11.02 4.83
C PRO A 86 5.16 11.85 5.71
N LYS A 87 5.67 12.27 6.87
CA LYS A 87 4.89 13.07 7.84
C LYS A 87 4.38 14.40 7.27
N GLU A 88 5.13 15.01 6.36
CA GLU A 88 4.76 16.26 5.68
C GLU A 88 3.49 16.14 4.83
N TYR A 89 3.15 14.91 4.39
CA TYR A 89 1.90 14.59 3.69
C TYR A 89 0.83 14.00 4.62
N GLY A 90 1.04 14.06 5.94
CA GLY A 90 0.12 13.53 6.93
C GLY A 90 0.27 12.03 7.17
N GLY A 91 1.34 11.41 6.68
CA GLY A 91 1.65 10.00 6.86
C GLY A 91 2.42 9.69 8.12
N MET A 92 2.65 8.40 8.37
CA MET A 92 3.39 7.92 9.53
C MET A 92 4.91 7.94 9.31
N GLY A 93 5.37 7.91 8.05
CA GLY A 93 6.79 7.87 7.66
C GLY A 93 7.47 6.57 8.07
N LEU A 94 6.77 5.45 8.00
CA LEU A 94 7.30 4.14 8.39
C LEU A 94 8.30 3.61 7.37
N GLY A 95 9.29 2.86 7.86
CA GLY A 95 10.17 2.06 7.03
C GLY A 95 9.45 0.81 6.49
N HIS A 96 10.16 0.05 5.65
CA HIS A 96 9.56 -1.12 4.98
C HIS A 96 9.16 -2.24 5.94
N VAL A 97 9.89 -2.43 7.03
CA VAL A 97 9.59 -3.48 8.02
C VAL A 97 8.29 -3.14 8.76
N GLU A 98 8.18 -1.92 9.29
CA GLU A 98 6.98 -1.45 9.98
C GLU A 98 5.78 -1.42 9.03
N LEU A 99 5.98 -0.99 7.78
CA LEU A 99 4.93 -1.00 6.77
C LEU A 99 4.42 -2.42 6.50
N ALA A 100 5.33 -3.40 6.39
CA ALA A 100 4.94 -4.80 6.24
C ALA A 100 4.12 -5.31 7.43
N MET A 101 4.46 -4.89 8.66
CA MET A 101 3.68 -5.23 9.87
C MET A 101 2.28 -4.60 9.82
N VAL A 102 2.19 -3.32 9.45
CA VAL A 102 0.90 -2.62 9.29
C VAL A 102 0.03 -3.31 8.23
N GLN A 103 0.59 -3.57 7.06
CA GLN A 103 -0.15 -4.20 5.96
C GLN A 103 -0.59 -5.62 6.28
N SER A 104 0.24 -6.42 6.96
CA SER A 104 -0.11 -7.78 7.37
C SER A 104 -1.29 -7.82 8.35
N GLU A 105 -1.35 -6.89 9.30
CA GLU A 105 -2.48 -6.78 10.22
C GLU A 105 -3.72 -6.19 9.53
N ALA A 106 -3.55 -5.16 8.69
CA ALA A 106 -4.64 -4.54 7.94
C ALA A 106 -5.34 -5.53 7.00
N ALA A 107 -4.57 -6.39 6.33
CA ALA A 107 -5.07 -7.38 5.38
C ALA A 107 -5.88 -8.52 6.04
N LYS A 108 -5.96 -8.60 7.36
CA LYS A 108 -6.87 -9.51 8.07
C LYS A 108 -8.36 -9.13 7.88
N THR A 109 -8.61 -7.96 7.31
CA THR A 109 -9.93 -7.53 6.87
C THR A 109 -9.87 -7.06 5.42
N ARG A 110 -10.95 -7.25 4.66
CA ARG A 110 -11.04 -6.81 3.25
C ARG A 110 -10.91 -5.29 3.09
N VAL A 111 -11.26 -4.53 4.12
CA VAL A 111 -11.30 -3.07 4.07
C VAL A 111 -10.12 -2.40 4.79
N GLY A 112 -9.32 -3.14 5.56
CA GLY A 112 -8.24 -2.57 6.36
C GLY A 112 -7.25 -1.73 5.56
N PRO A 113 -6.66 -2.24 4.47
CA PRO A 113 -5.75 -1.45 3.64
C PRO A 113 -6.39 -0.17 3.09
N TRP A 114 -7.69 -0.22 2.78
CA TRP A 114 -8.45 0.94 2.35
C TRP A 114 -8.68 1.95 3.49
N VAL A 115 -8.97 1.46 4.69
CA VAL A 115 -9.17 2.28 5.89
C VAL A 115 -7.90 3.06 6.23
N PHE A 116 -6.74 2.45 6.14
CA PHE A 116 -5.45 3.09 6.39
C PHE A 116 -4.89 3.87 5.19
N ASN A 117 -5.57 3.85 4.03
CA ASN A 117 -5.13 4.45 2.76
C ASN A 117 -3.75 3.96 2.30
N CYS A 118 -3.50 2.65 2.43
CA CYS A 118 -2.25 1.99 2.04
C CYS A 118 -2.49 0.82 1.09
N GLN A 119 -3.42 0.96 0.17
CA GLN A 119 -3.79 -0.06 -0.81
C GLN A 119 -3.39 0.32 -2.23
N ALA A 120 -3.17 -0.67 -3.05
CA ALA A 120 -3.06 -0.49 -4.50
C ALA A 120 -4.43 -0.04 -5.09
N PRO A 121 -4.41 0.79 -6.16
CA PRO A 121 -3.26 1.40 -6.82
C PRO A 121 -2.81 2.71 -6.18
N ASP A 122 -3.58 3.29 -5.23
CA ASP A 122 -3.34 4.61 -4.68
C ASP A 122 -1.96 4.72 -4.02
N GLU A 123 -1.52 3.70 -3.28
CA GLU A 123 -0.20 3.65 -2.64
C GLU A 123 0.93 3.83 -3.68
N GLY A 124 0.95 3.01 -4.72
CA GLY A 124 1.97 3.07 -5.77
C GLY A 124 1.95 4.39 -6.52
N ASN A 125 0.76 4.92 -6.82
CA ASN A 125 0.60 6.19 -7.51
C ASN A 125 1.03 7.37 -6.63
N MET A 126 0.80 7.32 -5.31
CA MET A 126 1.33 8.31 -4.38
C MET A 126 2.86 8.30 -4.34
N HIS A 127 3.50 7.12 -4.31
CA HIS A 127 4.96 7.03 -4.39
C HIS A 127 5.51 7.54 -5.72
N THR A 128 4.85 7.23 -6.84
CA THR A 128 5.23 7.75 -8.15
C THR A 128 5.21 9.29 -8.17
N LEU A 129 4.14 9.89 -7.67
CA LEU A 129 4.02 11.34 -7.57
C LEU A 129 5.03 11.94 -6.58
N LEU A 130 5.27 11.27 -5.44
CA LEU A 130 6.23 11.73 -4.44
C LEU A 130 7.65 11.84 -5.00
N HIS A 131 8.09 10.83 -5.74
CA HIS A 131 9.47 10.74 -6.22
C HIS A 131 9.69 11.44 -7.56
N TRP A 132 8.69 11.44 -8.44
CA TRP A 132 8.85 11.86 -9.84
C TRP A 132 7.93 13.00 -10.26
N GLY A 133 6.92 13.34 -9.45
CA GLY A 133 6.01 14.44 -9.75
C GLY A 133 6.69 15.81 -9.60
N THR A 134 6.31 16.76 -10.46
CA THR A 134 6.64 18.18 -10.28
C THR A 134 5.90 18.73 -9.05
N ASP A 135 6.34 19.87 -8.51
CA ASP A 135 5.66 20.50 -7.36
C ASP A 135 4.18 20.80 -7.65
N ALA A 136 3.87 21.24 -8.86
CA ALA A 136 2.48 21.46 -9.29
C ALA A 136 1.65 20.17 -9.32
N GLN A 137 2.24 19.06 -9.76
CA GLN A 137 1.60 17.73 -9.76
C GLN A 137 1.42 17.19 -8.33
N LYS A 138 2.42 17.38 -7.47
CA LYS A 138 2.31 17.00 -6.04
C LYS A 138 1.21 17.79 -5.35
N GLU A 139 1.17 19.09 -5.58
CA GLU A 139 0.11 19.96 -5.02
C GLU A 139 -1.28 19.52 -5.47
N LYS A 140 -1.45 19.29 -6.77
CA LYS A 140 -2.76 19.00 -7.38
C LYS A 140 -3.24 17.57 -7.11
N TYR A 141 -2.36 16.59 -7.23
CA TYR A 141 -2.73 15.17 -7.24
C TYR A 141 -2.30 14.43 -5.98
N LEU A 142 -1.04 14.59 -5.53
CA LEU A 142 -0.54 13.85 -4.37
C LEU A 142 -1.28 14.24 -3.10
N LYS A 143 -1.46 15.52 -2.83
CA LYS A 143 -2.23 15.98 -1.68
C LYS A 143 -3.67 15.51 -1.68
N LEU A 144 -4.28 15.43 -2.88
CA LEU A 144 -5.64 14.91 -3.01
C LEU A 144 -5.72 13.42 -2.62
N LEU A 145 -4.78 12.60 -3.09
CA LEU A 145 -4.70 11.19 -2.75
C LEU A 145 -4.37 10.98 -1.26
N CYS A 146 -3.38 11.70 -0.72
CA CYS A 146 -3.02 11.64 0.68
C CYS A 146 -4.18 12.04 1.61
N SER A 147 -5.01 12.99 1.21
CA SER A 147 -6.21 13.37 1.98
C SER A 147 -7.30 12.30 1.98
N GLY A 148 -7.19 11.29 1.13
CA GLY A 148 -8.20 10.25 0.94
C GLY A 148 -9.50 10.71 0.28
N ARG A 149 -9.56 11.95 -0.23
CA ARG A 149 -10.71 12.48 -0.98
C ARG A 149 -10.68 12.11 -2.45
N GLY A 150 -9.50 11.85 -2.99
CA GLY A 150 -9.30 11.36 -4.34
C GLY A 150 -8.99 9.87 -4.36
N ARG A 151 -9.20 9.28 -5.52
CA ARG A 151 -8.80 7.91 -5.85
C ARG A 151 -8.09 7.94 -7.19
N SER A 152 -7.25 6.96 -7.41
CA SER A 152 -6.52 6.77 -8.67
C SER A 152 -6.79 5.38 -9.24
N CYS A 153 -6.38 5.19 -10.48
CA CYS A 153 -6.35 3.87 -11.10
C CYS A 153 -4.97 3.64 -11.74
N PHE A 154 -4.70 2.38 -12.05
CA PHE A 154 -3.53 1.96 -12.80
C PHE A 154 -4.00 1.22 -14.05
N ALA A 155 -4.14 1.97 -15.16
CA ALA A 155 -4.64 1.46 -16.42
C ALA A 155 -3.49 0.81 -17.22
N MET A 156 -3.24 -0.48 -17.00
CA MET A 156 -2.16 -1.21 -17.64
C MET A 156 -2.67 -2.22 -18.68
N THR A 157 -3.63 -3.06 -18.32
CA THR A 157 -4.08 -4.19 -19.12
C THR A 157 -4.69 -3.76 -20.46
N GLU A 158 -4.33 -4.46 -21.53
CA GLU A 158 -4.87 -4.29 -22.87
C GLU A 158 -5.39 -5.64 -23.39
N PRO A 159 -6.54 -5.66 -24.10
CA PRO A 159 -7.13 -6.91 -24.57
C PRO A 159 -6.32 -7.59 -25.69
N GLU A 160 -5.53 -6.82 -26.45
CA GLU A 160 -4.82 -7.29 -27.63
C GLU A 160 -3.41 -7.85 -27.34
N VAL A 161 -2.93 -7.79 -26.10
CA VAL A 161 -1.57 -8.22 -25.73
C VAL A 161 -1.56 -9.06 -24.48
N ALA A 162 -0.48 -9.83 -24.27
CA ALA A 162 -0.29 -10.61 -23.06
C ALA A 162 -0.03 -9.68 -21.86
N GLY A 163 -0.94 -9.67 -20.88
CA GLY A 163 -0.90 -8.75 -19.73
C GLY A 163 0.26 -9.02 -18.76
N SER A 164 0.90 -10.18 -18.84
CA SER A 164 2.08 -10.53 -18.03
C SER A 164 3.39 -9.92 -18.52
N ASP A 165 3.41 -9.40 -19.74
CA ASP A 165 4.58 -8.73 -20.31
C ASP A 165 4.29 -7.27 -20.61
N PRO A 166 4.68 -6.32 -19.72
CA PRO A 166 4.39 -4.91 -19.89
C PRO A 166 5.13 -4.27 -21.09
N THR A 167 6.14 -4.94 -21.66
CA THR A 167 6.84 -4.45 -22.84
C THR A 167 5.99 -4.56 -24.11
N LEU A 168 4.89 -5.30 -24.06
CA LEU A 168 3.95 -5.47 -25.16
C LEU A 168 2.85 -4.41 -25.20
N ILE A 169 2.80 -3.50 -24.22
CA ILE A 169 1.79 -2.44 -24.16
C ILE A 169 1.81 -1.63 -25.46
N ARG A 170 0.64 -1.46 -26.08
CA ARG A 170 0.46 -0.75 -27.34
C ARG A 170 -0.07 0.69 -27.18
N THR A 171 -0.60 1.01 -26.00
CA THR A 171 -1.00 2.38 -25.70
C THR A 171 0.20 3.31 -25.80
N TYR A 172 0.06 4.39 -26.54
CA TYR A 172 1.10 5.40 -26.71
C TYR A 172 0.54 6.81 -26.59
N GLY A 173 1.41 7.76 -26.24
CA GLY A 173 1.10 9.18 -26.21
C GLY A 173 1.99 9.94 -27.19
N VAL A 174 1.40 10.88 -27.91
CA VAL A 174 2.10 11.83 -28.80
C VAL A 174 1.87 13.24 -28.29
N GLN A 175 2.93 14.01 -28.16
CA GLN A 175 2.80 15.41 -27.78
C GLN A 175 2.27 16.23 -28.98
N ASP A 176 1.24 17.02 -28.72
CA ASP A 176 0.65 17.97 -29.70
C ASP A 176 0.51 19.33 -29.00
N GLY A 177 1.45 20.22 -29.28
CA GLY A 177 1.57 21.51 -28.60
C GLY A 177 1.81 21.32 -27.10
N ASP A 178 0.93 21.86 -26.27
CA ASP A 178 0.97 21.73 -24.78
C ASP A 178 0.19 20.55 -24.23
N GLU A 179 -0.37 19.70 -25.10
CA GLU A 179 -1.18 18.56 -24.75
C GLU A 179 -0.54 17.23 -25.12
N TRP A 180 -1.03 16.15 -24.54
CA TRP A 180 -0.69 14.78 -24.91
C TRP A 180 -1.91 14.07 -25.46
N VAL A 181 -1.83 13.62 -26.71
CA VAL A 181 -2.85 12.77 -27.33
C VAL A 181 -2.53 11.31 -27.02
N ILE A 182 -3.38 10.67 -26.23
CA ILE A 182 -3.20 9.27 -25.81
C ILE A 182 -4.10 8.39 -26.68
N ASN A 183 -3.50 7.33 -27.28
CA ASN A 183 -4.20 6.35 -28.10
C ASN A 183 -3.94 4.95 -27.53
N GLY A 184 -5.01 4.20 -27.30
CA GLY A 184 -4.93 2.84 -26.76
C GLY A 184 -6.28 2.32 -26.31
N HIS A 185 -6.31 1.02 -26.02
CA HIS A 185 -7.50 0.34 -25.51
C HIS A 185 -7.16 -0.38 -24.19
N LYS A 186 -7.78 0.04 -23.13
CA LYS A 186 -7.61 -0.55 -21.79
C LYS A 186 -8.87 -1.27 -21.34
N TRP A 187 -8.73 -2.36 -20.58
CA TRP A 187 -9.84 -3.07 -19.98
C TRP A 187 -9.47 -3.66 -18.62
N PHE A 188 -10.47 -4.09 -17.85
CA PHE A 188 -10.30 -4.60 -16.47
C PHE A 188 -9.49 -3.64 -15.56
N ILE A 189 -9.87 -2.36 -15.55
CA ILE A 189 -9.22 -1.32 -14.75
C ILE A 189 -9.98 -1.12 -13.43
#